data_b6ac301afc8c9e5984209231713a792e
#
_entry.id   b6ac301afc8c9e5984209231713a792e
#
_cell.length_a   1.000
_cell.length_b   1.000
_cell.length_c   1.000
_cell.angle_alpha   90.00
_cell.angle_beta   90.00
_cell.angle_gamma   90.00
#
_symmetry.space_group_name_H-M   'P 1'
#
loop_
_entity.id
_entity.type
_entity.pdbx_description
1 polymer ?
#
loop_
_entity_poly.entity_id
_entity_poly.type
_entity_poly.pdbx_seq_one_letter_code
_entity_poly.pdbx_strand_id
1 'polypeptide(L)'
;MQDGEGMPEMSGNAVQELILPSKLRKVGRYAFYNCFHLKKLSFGGDLRDVGVGAMTGCHKIERVTVKTDENGDSCLRDILTELPETLRVDMDKNGEQGRFWFPEFFEEGVENTPARIIENHVHGSGIRYRNSFLHKKLNILEYDKLFPYAEAWEEESIVLKLVLDRILYPMDLTETAEEKYIQYLREHGERAVSILGEEKEYAAMRTILTKITPDRTETEKMLERAQRSGDSRWVSILMDTLAGHGRKKRKAFEL
;
A
#
# COMPACT_ATOMS: atom_id res chain seq x y z
N MET A 1 -2.73 50.53 -18.31
CA MET A 1 -3.43 49.30 -18.62
C MET A 1 -2.41 48.37 -19.25
N GLN A 2 -1.80 47.50 -18.49
CA GLN A 2 -0.95 46.42 -18.99
C GLN A 2 -1.68 45.14 -18.69
N ASP A 3 -2.05 44.43 -19.74
CA ASP A 3 -2.74 43.18 -19.71
C ASP A 3 -1.86 42.14 -18.99
N GLY A 4 -2.39 41.55 -17.91
CA GLY A 4 -1.73 40.49 -17.24
C GLY A 4 -1.62 39.27 -18.17
N GLU A 5 -0.40 38.94 -18.56
CA GLU A 5 -0.11 37.66 -19.16
C GLU A 5 -0.54 36.55 -18.17
N GLY A 6 -1.63 35.88 -18.52
CA GLY A 6 -2.10 34.73 -17.78
C GLY A 6 -0.98 33.70 -17.75
N MET A 7 -0.61 33.25 -16.56
CA MET A 7 0.21 32.03 -16.43
C MET A 7 -0.43 30.94 -17.29
N PRO A 8 0.36 30.19 -18.08
CA PRO A 8 -0.19 29.07 -18.82
C PRO A 8 -0.83 28.09 -17.81
N GLU A 9 -2.13 27.93 -17.93
CA GLU A 9 -2.83 26.88 -17.20
C GLU A 9 -2.18 25.55 -17.56
N MET A 10 -1.56 24.90 -16.60
CA MET A 10 -1.08 23.52 -16.73
C MET A 10 -2.26 22.52 -16.71
N SER A 11 -3.43 22.98 -17.14
CA SER A 11 -4.65 22.19 -17.29
C SER A 11 -4.51 21.26 -18.50
N GLY A 12 -4.59 20.00 -18.28
CA GLY A 12 -4.53 18.97 -19.34
C GLY A 12 -3.25 18.15 -19.35
N ASN A 13 -2.57 18.07 -18.25
CA ASN A 13 -1.24 17.51 -18.15
C ASN A 13 -1.23 16.00 -18.31
N ALA A 14 -0.49 15.55 -19.31
CA ALA A 14 -0.07 14.16 -19.48
C ALA A 14 0.96 13.70 -18.41
N VAL A 15 1.24 14.50 -17.37
CA VAL A 15 2.19 14.18 -16.31
C VAL A 15 1.65 13.04 -15.46
N GLN A 16 2.33 11.90 -15.52
CA GLN A 16 1.97 10.71 -14.75
C GLN A 16 2.86 10.50 -13.53
N GLU A 17 4.03 11.09 -13.51
CA GLU A 17 4.99 10.98 -12.41
C GLU A 17 5.59 12.33 -12.08
N LEU A 18 5.62 12.67 -10.79
CA LEU A 18 6.18 13.90 -10.25
C LEU A 18 7.24 13.55 -9.20
N ILE A 19 8.47 13.99 -9.45
CA ILE A 19 9.58 13.84 -8.53
C ILE A 19 9.98 15.22 -8.02
N LEU A 20 9.67 15.50 -6.76
CA LEU A 20 10.07 16.76 -6.13
C LEU A 20 11.55 16.73 -5.75
N PRO A 21 12.28 17.85 -5.91
CA PRO A 21 13.67 17.92 -5.53
C PRO A 21 13.87 17.57 -4.04
N SER A 22 14.92 16.81 -3.71
CA SER A 22 15.18 16.33 -2.34
C SER A 22 15.33 17.45 -1.31
N LYS A 23 15.81 18.62 -1.73
CA LYS A 23 15.99 19.82 -0.88
C LYS A 23 14.79 20.75 -0.87
N LEU A 24 13.69 20.39 -1.53
CA LEU A 24 12.48 21.19 -1.51
C LEU A 24 11.88 21.21 -0.11
N ARG A 25 11.63 22.39 0.44
CA ARG A 25 11.12 22.56 1.80
C ARG A 25 9.64 22.89 1.86
N LYS A 26 9.12 23.48 0.78
CA LYS A 26 7.73 23.96 0.75
C LYS A 26 7.10 23.78 -0.62
N VAL A 27 5.85 23.30 -0.61
CA VAL A 27 4.92 23.28 -1.75
C VAL A 27 3.82 24.30 -1.46
N GLY A 28 3.50 25.14 -2.45
CA GLY A 28 2.48 26.18 -2.34
C GLY A 28 1.05 25.60 -2.27
N ARG A 29 0.09 26.49 -1.93
CA ARG A 29 -1.33 26.16 -1.99
C ARG A 29 -1.72 25.88 -3.44
N TYR A 30 -2.53 24.84 -3.66
CA TYR A 30 -3.03 24.43 -4.98
C TYR A 30 -1.95 24.17 -6.04
N ALA A 31 -0.70 23.87 -5.63
CA ALA A 31 0.43 23.75 -6.56
C ALA A 31 0.23 22.66 -7.63
N PHE A 32 -0.46 21.58 -7.31
CA PHE A 32 -0.76 20.47 -8.22
C PHE A 32 -2.28 20.22 -8.33
N TYR A 33 -3.05 21.29 -8.13
CA TYR A 33 -4.51 21.22 -8.23
C TYR A 33 -4.94 20.65 -9.58
N ASN A 34 -5.85 19.65 -9.55
CA ASN A 34 -6.39 19.02 -10.75
C ASN A 34 -5.36 18.34 -11.67
N CYS A 35 -4.25 17.83 -11.13
CA CYS A 35 -3.34 16.96 -11.89
C CYS A 35 -3.96 15.56 -12.08
N PHE A 36 -5.00 15.47 -12.92
CA PHE A 36 -5.85 14.26 -13.09
C PHE A 36 -5.14 13.01 -13.62
N HIS A 37 -3.94 13.16 -14.20
CA HIS A 37 -3.18 12.05 -14.77
C HIS A 37 -2.01 11.60 -13.88
N LEU A 38 -1.75 12.32 -12.79
CA LEU A 38 -0.66 12.04 -11.88
C LEU A 38 -0.93 10.72 -11.14
N LYS A 39 -0.03 9.74 -11.32
CA LYS A 39 -0.10 8.41 -10.72
C LYS A 39 0.94 8.19 -9.62
N LYS A 40 2.08 8.87 -9.74
CA LYS A 40 3.20 8.68 -8.82
C LYS A 40 3.75 10.02 -8.35
N LEU A 41 3.93 10.11 -7.04
CA LEU A 41 4.53 11.27 -6.38
C LEU A 41 5.74 10.81 -5.58
N SER A 42 6.88 11.49 -5.74
CA SER A 42 8.09 11.22 -4.95
C SER A 42 8.63 12.49 -4.32
N PHE A 43 8.99 12.44 -3.03
CA PHE A 43 9.55 13.57 -2.31
C PHE A 43 10.50 13.14 -1.18
N GLY A 44 11.33 14.09 -0.70
CA GLY A 44 12.25 13.89 0.40
C GLY A 44 11.70 14.40 1.73
N GLY A 45 12.27 13.94 2.84
CA GLY A 45 11.94 14.37 4.21
C GLY A 45 12.25 15.85 4.51
N ASP A 46 13.01 16.54 3.64
CA ASP A 46 13.21 17.99 3.76
C ASP A 46 11.94 18.81 3.48
N LEU A 47 10.94 18.23 2.81
CA LEU A 47 9.63 18.85 2.61
C LEU A 47 8.92 18.97 3.97
N ARG A 48 8.77 20.21 4.46
CA ARG A 48 8.23 20.52 5.78
C ARG A 48 6.87 21.19 5.77
N ASP A 49 6.47 21.71 4.63
CA ASP A 49 5.22 22.48 4.49
C ASP A 49 4.58 22.19 3.13
N VAL A 50 3.34 21.71 3.18
CA VAL A 50 2.48 21.49 2.00
C VAL A 50 1.25 22.36 2.17
N GLY A 51 1.07 23.30 1.25
CA GLY A 51 -0.07 24.22 1.28
C GLY A 51 -1.39 23.49 1.04
N VAL A 52 -2.44 23.99 1.69
CA VAL A 52 -3.81 23.44 1.56
C VAL A 52 -4.22 23.36 0.10
N GLY A 53 -4.85 22.26 -0.29
CA GLY A 53 -5.32 22.03 -1.66
C GLY A 53 -4.22 21.65 -2.66
N ALA A 54 -2.98 21.45 -2.19
CA ALA A 54 -1.85 21.19 -3.09
C ALA A 54 -2.06 19.97 -3.99
N MET A 55 -2.75 18.94 -3.51
CA MET A 55 -3.03 17.68 -4.24
C MET A 55 -4.52 17.49 -4.55
N THR A 56 -5.37 18.46 -4.26
CA THR A 56 -6.80 18.36 -4.53
C THR A 56 -7.07 18.10 -6.00
N GLY A 57 -7.88 17.07 -6.30
CA GLY A 57 -8.19 16.64 -7.66
C GLY A 57 -7.17 15.68 -8.29
N CYS A 58 -6.14 15.24 -7.56
CA CYS A 58 -5.16 14.24 -8.01
C CYS A 58 -5.65 12.81 -7.79
N HIS A 59 -6.85 12.46 -8.24
CA HIS A 59 -7.55 11.20 -7.94
C HIS A 59 -6.91 9.92 -8.52
N LYS A 60 -5.84 10.04 -9.29
CA LYS A 60 -5.14 8.87 -9.88
C LYS A 60 -3.81 8.55 -9.23
N ILE A 61 -3.47 9.20 -8.12
CA ILE A 61 -2.24 8.86 -7.40
C ILE A 61 -2.42 7.50 -6.74
N GLU A 62 -1.70 6.52 -7.26
CA GLU A 62 -1.66 5.14 -6.77
C GLU A 62 -0.40 4.82 -5.96
N ARG A 63 0.64 5.67 -6.08
CA ARG A 63 1.92 5.47 -5.39
C ARG A 63 2.54 6.78 -4.92
N VAL A 64 2.93 6.79 -3.66
CA VAL A 64 3.72 7.86 -3.05
C VAL A 64 5.05 7.28 -2.56
N THR A 65 6.18 7.87 -2.97
CA THR A 65 7.51 7.48 -2.48
C THR A 65 8.06 8.59 -1.61
N VAL A 66 8.47 8.25 -0.39
CA VAL A 66 9.05 9.20 0.56
C VAL A 66 10.39 8.68 1.08
N LYS A 67 11.43 9.54 1.03
CA LYS A 67 12.73 9.27 1.64
C LYS A 67 12.92 10.17 2.84
N THR A 68 13.15 9.58 4.01
CA THR A 68 13.35 10.31 5.26
C THR A 68 14.72 10.00 5.87
N ASP A 69 15.14 10.84 6.80
CA ASP A 69 16.25 10.57 7.71
C ASP A 69 15.84 9.57 8.81
N GLU A 70 16.72 9.34 9.77
CA GLU A 70 16.50 8.46 10.93
C GLU A 70 15.26 8.86 11.76
N ASN A 71 14.91 10.15 11.79
CA ASN A 71 13.76 10.63 12.55
C ASN A 71 12.43 10.20 11.90
N GLY A 72 12.41 10.01 10.57
CA GLY A 72 11.21 9.60 9.84
C GLY A 72 10.17 10.71 9.66
N ASP A 73 10.52 11.97 9.95
CA ASP A 73 9.62 13.11 9.78
C ASP A 73 9.42 13.47 8.31
N SER A 74 8.18 13.72 7.93
CA SER A 74 7.85 14.16 6.56
C SER A 74 6.47 14.83 6.50
N CYS A 75 6.13 15.42 5.35
CA CYS A 75 4.78 15.91 5.06
C CYS A 75 3.83 14.82 4.53
N LEU A 76 4.15 13.54 4.73
CA LEU A 76 3.35 12.43 4.23
C LEU A 76 1.89 12.51 4.75
N ARG A 77 1.70 12.82 6.03
CA ARG A 77 0.37 12.98 6.61
C ARG A 77 -0.45 14.04 5.88
N ASP A 78 0.14 15.22 5.65
CA ASP A 78 -0.55 16.35 5.02
C ASP A 78 -0.97 15.99 3.57
N ILE A 79 -0.10 15.27 2.84
CA ILE A 79 -0.37 14.79 1.49
C ILE A 79 -1.48 13.73 1.49
N LEU A 80 -1.42 12.74 2.39
CA LEU A 80 -2.40 11.66 2.47
C LEU A 80 -3.80 12.15 2.86
N THR A 81 -3.88 13.25 3.59
CA THR A 81 -5.17 13.86 3.99
C THR A 81 -5.93 14.40 2.76
N GLU A 82 -5.22 14.79 1.70
CA GLU A 82 -5.83 15.29 0.46
C GLU A 82 -6.06 14.19 -0.59
N LEU A 83 -5.61 12.94 -0.32
CA LEU A 83 -5.70 11.80 -1.22
C LEU A 83 -6.57 10.70 -0.58
N PRO A 84 -7.90 10.72 -0.75
CA PRO A 84 -8.79 9.74 -0.13
C PRO A 84 -8.75 8.37 -0.78
N GLU A 85 -8.29 8.25 -2.03
CA GLU A 85 -8.27 7.00 -2.79
C GLU A 85 -7.27 5.99 -2.24
N THR A 86 -7.44 4.72 -2.59
CA THR A 86 -6.49 3.66 -2.25
C THR A 86 -5.15 3.92 -2.90
N LEU A 87 -4.10 4.00 -2.11
CA LEU A 87 -2.73 4.19 -2.60
C LEU A 87 -1.69 3.43 -1.76
N ARG A 88 -0.52 3.21 -2.36
CA ARG A 88 0.65 2.64 -1.69
C ARG A 88 1.69 3.70 -1.39
N VAL A 89 2.24 3.66 -0.18
CA VAL A 89 3.41 4.45 0.23
C VAL A 89 4.64 3.55 0.26
N ASP A 90 5.64 3.88 -0.54
CA ASP A 90 6.97 3.28 -0.48
C ASP A 90 7.87 4.22 0.36
N MET A 91 8.26 3.78 1.55
CA MET A 91 9.07 4.57 2.49
C MET A 91 10.50 4.06 2.52
N ASP A 92 11.47 4.97 2.43
CA ASP A 92 12.88 4.73 2.65
C ASP A 92 13.33 5.58 3.84
N LYS A 93 13.52 4.95 4.98
CA LYS A 93 13.99 5.59 6.21
C LYS A 93 15.46 5.23 6.42
N ASN A 94 16.35 6.12 5.99
CA ASN A 94 17.79 5.92 6.09
C ASN A 94 18.29 4.57 5.53
N GLY A 95 17.72 4.12 4.40
CA GLY A 95 18.05 2.86 3.73
C GLY A 95 17.19 1.66 4.15
N GLU A 96 16.42 1.76 5.22
CA GLU A 96 15.42 0.75 5.57
C GLU A 96 14.15 0.97 4.75
N GLN A 97 13.68 -0.10 4.08
CA GLN A 97 12.53 -0.04 3.18
C GLN A 97 11.26 -0.52 3.85
N GLY A 98 10.18 0.25 3.73
CA GLY A 98 8.85 -0.12 4.16
C GLY A 98 7.82 0.14 3.06
N ARG A 99 6.77 -0.67 3.00
CA ARG A 99 5.62 -0.45 2.13
C ARG A 99 4.33 -0.49 2.92
N PHE A 100 3.49 0.51 2.69
CA PHE A 100 2.28 0.73 3.45
C PHE A 100 1.13 1.04 2.51
N TRP A 101 0.03 0.30 2.62
CA TRP A 101 -1.20 0.58 1.89
C TRP A 101 -2.14 1.44 2.72
N PHE A 102 -2.67 2.46 2.10
CA PHE A 102 -3.69 3.33 2.66
C PHE A 102 -4.97 3.10 1.86
N PRO A 103 -5.93 2.32 2.40
CA PRO A 103 -7.22 2.10 1.75
C PRO A 103 -7.97 3.41 1.49
N GLU A 104 -8.97 3.36 0.63
CA GLU A 104 -9.83 4.51 0.40
C GLU A 104 -10.75 4.79 1.61
N PHE A 105 -11.24 5.99 1.67
CA PHE A 105 -12.34 6.38 2.52
C PHE A 105 -13.17 7.45 1.81
N PHE A 106 -14.42 7.49 2.12
CA PHE A 106 -15.28 8.60 1.71
C PHE A 106 -16.20 9.00 2.86
N GLU A 107 -16.59 10.27 2.85
CA GLU A 107 -17.51 10.84 3.82
C GLU A 107 -18.84 11.10 3.11
N GLU A 108 -19.91 10.59 3.69
CA GLU A 108 -21.27 10.80 3.23
C GLU A 108 -22.00 11.68 4.24
N GLY A 109 -22.49 12.83 3.78
CA GLY A 109 -23.36 13.68 4.58
C GLY A 109 -24.81 13.22 4.46
N VAL A 110 -25.38 12.66 5.51
CA VAL A 110 -26.79 12.27 5.57
C VAL A 110 -27.58 13.35 6.30
N GLU A 111 -28.54 13.98 5.60
CA GLU A 111 -29.46 14.93 6.21
C GLU A 111 -30.57 14.21 6.99
N ASN A 112 -30.59 14.37 8.30
CA ASN A 112 -31.65 13.87 9.14
C ASN A 112 -32.79 14.91 9.19
N THR A 113 -33.82 14.68 8.36
CA THR A 113 -34.90 15.65 8.07
C THR A 113 -35.78 16.11 9.23
N PRO A 114 -36.04 15.42 10.35
CA PRO A 114 -36.77 16.03 11.43
C PRO A 114 -35.97 17.11 12.21
N ALA A 115 -34.64 16.95 12.32
CA ALA A 115 -33.78 17.80 13.14
C ALA A 115 -32.91 18.77 12.35
N ARG A 116 -32.85 18.68 11.01
CA ARG A 116 -31.89 19.41 10.12
C ARG A 116 -30.44 19.28 10.57
N ILE A 117 -30.07 18.09 11.09
CA ILE A 117 -28.72 17.76 11.46
C ILE A 117 -28.10 17.00 10.30
N ILE A 118 -26.93 17.43 9.87
CA ILE A 118 -26.11 16.67 8.91
C ILE A 118 -25.24 15.73 9.73
N GLU A 119 -25.43 14.43 9.55
CA GLU A 119 -24.58 13.40 10.12
C GLU A 119 -23.57 12.98 9.07
N ASN A 120 -22.28 13.06 9.39
CA ASN A 120 -21.23 12.59 8.50
C ASN A 120 -20.95 11.12 8.81
N HIS A 121 -21.20 10.26 7.85
CA HIS A 121 -20.83 8.85 7.89
C HIS A 121 -19.54 8.64 7.13
N VAL A 122 -18.54 8.03 7.79
CA VAL A 122 -17.27 7.70 7.17
C VAL A 122 -17.28 6.22 6.80
N HIS A 123 -17.04 5.94 5.53
CA HIS A 123 -16.97 4.59 4.97
C HIS A 123 -15.53 4.21 4.64
N GLY A 124 -15.19 2.91 4.79
CA GLY A 124 -13.85 2.38 4.59
C GLY A 124 -12.94 2.54 5.82
N SER A 125 -11.84 1.82 5.84
CA SER A 125 -10.85 1.89 6.92
C SER A 125 -9.84 3.03 6.74
N GLY A 126 -9.77 3.61 5.56
CA GLY A 126 -8.72 4.51 5.10
C GLY A 126 -8.48 5.74 5.95
N ILE A 127 -9.53 6.34 6.55
CA ILE A 127 -9.38 7.48 7.46
C ILE A 127 -8.59 7.09 8.71
N ARG A 128 -8.77 5.86 9.24
CA ARG A 128 -8.06 5.36 10.41
C ARG A 128 -6.58 5.21 10.10
N TYR A 129 -6.25 4.64 8.94
CA TYR A 129 -4.86 4.51 8.48
C TYR A 129 -4.19 5.88 8.28
N ARG A 130 -4.90 6.90 7.76
CA ARG A 130 -4.38 8.26 7.62
C ARG A 130 -4.22 8.99 8.95
N ASN A 131 -4.86 8.50 10.00
CA ASN A 131 -4.71 9.01 11.36
C ASN A 131 -3.63 8.27 12.18
N SER A 132 -2.96 7.25 11.62
CA SER A 132 -1.87 6.52 12.30
C SER A 132 -0.53 7.29 12.30
N PHE A 133 -0.57 8.58 12.55
CA PHE A 133 0.61 9.43 12.63
C PHE A 133 0.77 10.04 14.02
N LEU A 134 2.01 10.06 14.50
CA LEU A 134 2.40 10.85 15.66
C LEU A 134 3.12 12.11 15.13
N HIS A 135 2.47 13.26 15.18
CA HIS A 135 2.91 14.49 14.53
C HIS A 135 3.15 14.28 13.02
N LYS A 136 4.40 14.37 12.55
CA LYS A 136 4.80 14.22 11.14
C LYS A 136 5.36 12.85 10.78
N LYS A 137 5.34 11.91 11.73
CA LYS A 137 5.92 10.58 11.59
C LYS A 137 4.84 9.51 11.55
N LEU A 138 4.95 8.59 10.60
CA LEU A 138 4.07 7.41 10.57
C LEU A 138 4.34 6.55 11.83
N ASN A 139 3.30 6.32 12.61
CA ASN A 139 3.33 5.40 13.75
C ASN A 139 2.98 3.99 13.26
N ILE A 140 4.01 3.23 12.92
CA ILE A 140 3.87 1.91 12.30
C ILE A 140 3.19 0.93 13.26
N LEU A 141 3.43 1.04 14.57
CA LEU A 141 2.75 0.21 15.57
C LEU A 141 1.22 0.44 15.55
N GLU A 142 0.80 1.70 15.50
CA GLU A 142 -0.64 2.02 15.39
C GLU A 142 -1.20 1.62 14.02
N TYR A 143 -0.43 1.78 12.93
CA TYR A 143 -0.80 1.31 11.62
C TYR A 143 -1.09 -0.21 11.61
N ASP A 144 -0.18 -1.03 12.15
CA ASP A 144 -0.35 -2.49 12.19
C ASP A 144 -1.51 -2.93 13.11
N LYS A 145 -1.85 -2.17 14.15
CA LYS A 145 -3.03 -2.42 15.01
C LYS A 145 -4.36 -2.22 14.28
N LEU A 146 -4.37 -1.52 13.16
CA LEU A 146 -5.58 -1.27 12.37
C LEU A 146 -5.95 -2.47 11.47
N PHE A 147 -5.12 -3.48 11.37
CA PHE A 147 -5.34 -4.65 10.52
C PHE A 147 -6.75 -5.28 10.65
N PRO A 148 -7.32 -5.49 11.86
CA PRO A 148 -8.67 -6.03 11.96
C PRO A 148 -9.77 -5.19 11.31
N TYR A 149 -9.55 -3.87 11.16
CA TYR A 149 -10.49 -3.00 10.44
C TYR A 149 -10.37 -3.17 8.92
N ALA A 150 -9.14 -3.33 8.42
CA ALA A 150 -8.94 -3.62 7.01
C ALA A 150 -9.56 -4.97 6.65
N GLU A 151 -9.31 -6.01 7.45
CA GLU A 151 -9.89 -7.34 7.28
C GLU A 151 -11.42 -7.33 7.25
N ALA A 152 -12.06 -6.50 8.10
CA ALA A 152 -13.51 -6.43 8.21
C ALA A 152 -14.20 -5.57 7.13
N TRP A 153 -13.52 -4.55 6.59
CA TRP A 153 -14.18 -3.51 5.80
C TRP A 153 -13.64 -3.36 4.38
N GLU A 154 -12.44 -3.90 4.09
CA GLU A 154 -11.82 -3.74 2.78
C GLU A 154 -12.00 -4.99 1.90
N GLU A 155 -11.85 -4.81 0.61
CA GLU A 155 -11.80 -5.93 -0.32
C GLU A 155 -10.57 -6.82 -0.06
N GLU A 156 -10.74 -8.13 -0.17
CA GLU A 156 -9.68 -9.13 0.03
C GLU A 156 -8.39 -8.77 -0.74
N SER A 157 -8.53 -8.25 -1.94
CA SER A 157 -7.39 -7.86 -2.80
C SER A 157 -6.54 -6.75 -2.17
N ILE A 158 -7.15 -5.80 -1.49
CA ILE A 158 -6.47 -4.70 -0.80
C ILE A 158 -5.81 -5.19 0.48
N VAL A 159 -6.54 -6.00 1.26
CA VAL A 159 -5.99 -6.61 2.49
C VAL A 159 -4.77 -7.47 2.18
N LEU A 160 -4.84 -8.29 1.14
CA LEU A 160 -3.71 -9.12 0.71
C LEU A 160 -2.50 -8.29 0.29
N LYS A 161 -2.69 -7.22 -0.47
CA LYS A 161 -1.58 -6.32 -0.86
C LYS A 161 -0.95 -5.66 0.36
N LEU A 162 -1.77 -5.20 1.32
CA LEU A 162 -1.29 -4.64 2.58
C LEU A 162 -0.43 -5.68 3.32
N VAL A 163 -0.96 -6.87 3.53
CA VAL A 163 -0.28 -7.93 4.28
C VAL A 163 1.00 -8.40 3.58
N LEU A 164 0.94 -8.62 2.26
CA LEU A 164 2.11 -9.01 1.46
C LEU A 164 3.23 -7.97 1.58
N ASP A 165 2.93 -6.69 1.39
CA ASP A 165 3.93 -5.64 1.45
C ASP A 165 4.49 -5.45 2.87
N ARG A 166 3.69 -5.62 3.93
CA ARG A 166 4.18 -5.58 5.31
C ARG A 166 5.11 -6.76 5.64
N ILE A 167 4.84 -7.95 5.12
CA ILE A 167 5.71 -9.12 5.30
C ILE A 167 6.98 -9.05 4.46
N LEU A 168 6.90 -8.51 3.24
CA LEU A 168 8.04 -8.40 2.34
C LEU A 168 8.97 -7.23 2.66
N TYR A 169 8.43 -6.16 3.27
CA TYR A 169 9.13 -4.94 3.64
C TYR A 169 8.87 -4.59 5.12
N PRO A 170 9.45 -5.37 6.06
CA PRO A 170 9.04 -5.42 7.46
C PRO A 170 9.61 -4.27 8.32
N MET A 171 9.70 -3.04 7.78
CA MET A 171 10.12 -1.88 8.55
C MET A 171 9.34 -1.79 9.88
N ASP A 172 10.05 -1.77 11.00
CA ASP A 172 9.49 -1.69 12.37
C ASP A 172 8.32 -2.68 12.63
N LEU A 173 8.28 -3.85 11.95
CA LEU A 173 7.24 -4.85 12.10
C LEU A 173 7.46 -5.65 13.39
N THR A 174 6.45 -5.69 14.27
CA THR A 174 6.50 -6.48 15.51
C THR A 174 6.17 -7.95 15.25
N GLU A 175 6.71 -8.86 16.07
CA GLU A 175 6.41 -10.30 16.00
C GLU A 175 4.90 -10.57 16.05
N THR A 176 4.17 -9.89 16.95
CA THR A 176 2.72 -10.05 17.08
C THR A 176 1.94 -9.64 15.82
N ALA A 177 2.39 -8.59 15.12
CA ALA A 177 1.78 -8.17 13.88
C ALA A 177 2.16 -9.14 12.74
N GLU A 178 3.42 -9.57 12.68
CA GLU A 178 3.89 -10.56 11.70
C GLU A 178 3.10 -11.87 11.81
N GLU A 179 2.87 -12.39 13.03
CA GLU A 179 2.08 -13.60 13.25
C GLU A 179 0.67 -13.48 12.70
N LYS A 180 -0.02 -12.35 12.94
CA LYS A 180 -1.37 -12.11 12.40
C LYS A 180 -1.38 -12.06 10.88
N TYR A 181 -0.42 -11.37 10.28
CA TYR A 181 -0.28 -11.27 8.83
C TYR A 181 0.03 -12.63 8.19
N ILE A 182 0.91 -13.43 8.79
CA ILE A 182 1.21 -14.78 8.31
C ILE A 182 -0.03 -15.70 8.45
N GLN A 183 -0.79 -15.57 9.54
CA GLN A 183 -2.01 -16.32 9.71
C GLN A 183 -3.02 -16.02 8.61
N TYR A 184 -3.25 -14.73 8.32
CA TYR A 184 -4.12 -14.30 7.21
C TYR A 184 -3.63 -14.82 5.85
N LEU A 185 -2.30 -14.76 5.60
CA LEU A 185 -1.73 -15.31 4.36
C LEU A 185 -1.88 -16.83 4.24
N ARG A 186 -1.91 -17.58 5.34
CA ARG A 186 -2.18 -19.03 5.31
C ARG A 186 -3.62 -19.30 4.91
N GLU A 187 -4.57 -18.56 5.45
CA GLU A 187 -5.99 -18.68 5.14
C GLU A 187 -6.32 -18.29 3.70
N HIS A 188 -5.61 -17.32 3.14
CA HIS A 188 -5.81 -16.76 1.80
C HIS A 188 -4.64 -17.07 0.82
N GLY A 189 -3.88 -18.13 1.06
CA GLY A 189 -2.61 -18.42 0.39
C GLY A 189 -2.73 -18.55 -1.13
N GLU A 190 -3.78 -19.19 -1.64
CA GLU A 190 -4.02 -19.33 -3.07
C GLU A 190 -4.16 -17.96 -3.75
N ARG A 191 -4.93 -17.05 -3.15
CA ARG A 191 -5.14 -15.70 -3.70
C ARG A 191 -3.89 -14.84 -3.58
N ALA A 192 -3.17 -14.92 -2.45
CA ALA A 192 -1.90 -14.22 -2.25
C ALA A 192 -0.86 -14.61 -3.31
N VAL A 193 -0.66 -15.90 -3.55
CA VAL A 193 0.26 -16.41 -4.57
C VAL A 193 -0.20 -16.02 -5.98
N SER A 194 -1.51 -15.97 -6.22
CA SER A 194 -2.07 -15.52 -7.50
C SER A 194 -1.73 -14.06 -7.80
N ILE A 195 -1.89 -13.17 -6.83
CA ILE A 195 -1.53 -11.74 -6.97
C ILE A 195 -0.06 -11.62 -7.35
N LEU A 196 0.83 -12.31 -6.63
CA LEU A 196 2.27 -12.27 -6.91
C LEU A 196 2.63 -12.86 -8.28
N GLY A 197 1.90 -13.87 -8.76
CA GLY A 197 2.07 -14.44 -10.09
C GLY A 197 1.60 -13.47 -11.19
N GLU A 198 0.43 -12.87 -11.03
CA GLU A 198 -0.14 -11.88 -11.94
C GLU A 198 0.77 -10.64 -12.06
N GLU A 199 1.38 -10.20 -10.94
CA GLU A 199 2.34 -9.09 -10.88
C GLU A 199 3.77 -9.49 -11.25
N LYS A 200 4.03 -10.78 -11.52
CA LYS A 200 5.36 -11.36 -11.85
C LYS A 200 6.42 -11.17 -10.77
N GLU A 201 5.97 -11.07 -9.51
CA GLU A 201 6.82 -10.88 -8.33
C GLU A 201 7.35 -12.24 -7.80
N TYR A 202 8.13 -12.94 -8.64
CA TYR A 202 8.55 -14.34 -8.38
C TYR A 202 9.46 -14.49 -7.16
N ALA A 203 10.31 -13.49 -6.85
CA ALA A 203 11.15 -13.51 -5.66
C ALA A 203 10.31 -13.39 -4.39
N ALA A 204 9.34 -12.47 -4.40
CA ALA A 204 8.37 -12.31 -3.32
C ALA A 204 7.55 -13.58 -3.12
N MET A 205 7.09 -14.22 -4.21
CA MET A 205 6.36 -15.48 -4.17
C MET A 205 7.14 -16.58 -3.43
N ARG A 206 8.43 -16.77 -3.74
CA ARG A 206 9.27 -17.74 -3.02
C ARG A 206 9.38 -17.43 -1.53
N THR A 207 9.54 -16.16 -1.18
CA THR A 207 9.61 -15.72 0.22
C THR A 207 8.30 -16.03 0.95
N ILE A 208 7.15 -15.70 0.36
CA ILE A 208 5.83 -15.94 0.95
C ILE A 208 5.57 -17.42 1.10
N LEU A 209 5.81 -18.25 0.08
CA LEU A 209 5.64 -19.72 0.16
C LEU A 209 6.49 -20.33 1.29
N THR A 210 7.69 -19.81 1.54
CA THR A 210 8.53 -20.25 2.66
C THR A 210 7.93 -19.89 4.03
N LYS A 211 7.28 -18.71 4.13
CA LYS A 211 6.66 -18.25 5.40
C LYS A 211 5.32 -18.91 5.69
N ILE A 212 4.46 -19.10 4.71
CA ILE A 212 3.14 -19.74 4.91
C ILE A 212 3.23 -21.26 4.98
N THR A 213 4.24 -21.87 4.33
CA THR A 213 4.46 -23.33 4.28
C THR A 213 3.18 -24.09 3.91
N PRO A 214 2.58 -23.84 2.74
CA PRO A 214 1.32 -24.45 2.34
C PRO A 214 1.47 -25.98 2.32
N ASP A 215 0.40 -26.70 2.56
CA ASP A 215 0.42 -28.16 2.43
C ASP A 215 0.45 -28.61 0.95
N ARG A 216 0.50 -29.93 0.74
CA ARG A 216 0.54 -30.49 -0.61
C ARG A 216 -0.72 -30.13 -1.42
N THR A 217 -1.89 -30.27 -0.79
CA THR A 217 -3.18 -30.03 -1.45
C THR A 217 -3.36 -28.58 -1.84
N GLU A 218 -2.98 -27.66 -0.95
CA GLU A 218 -2.97 -26.22 -1.21
C GLU A 218 -2.01 -25.87 -2.34
N THR A 219 -0.80 -26.44 -2.33
CA THR A 219 0.20 -26.21 -3.38
C THR A 219 -0.27 -26.76 -4.74
N GLU A 220 -0.96 -27.92 -4.77
CA GLU A 220 -1.55 -28.48 -6.00
C GLU A 220 -2.63 -27.55 -6.57
N LYS A 221 -3.51 -26.95 -5.76
CA LYS A 221 -4.49 -25.95 -6.21
C LYS A 221 -3.83 -24.68 -6.78
N MET A 222 -2.81 -24.17 -6.11
CA MET A 222 -2.02 -23.04 -6.60
C MET A 222 -1.38 -23.36 -7.96
N LEU A 223 -0.86 -24.59 -8.13
CA LEU A 223 -0.24 -25.04 -9.36
C LEU A 223 -1.23 -25.12 -10.53
N GLU A 224 -2.45 -25.64 -10.30
CA GLU A 224 -3.49 -25.65 -11.32
C GLU A 224 -3.79 -24.24 -11.86
N ARG A 225 -3.84 -23.26 -10.97
CA ARG A 225 -4.06 -21.85 -11.36
C ARG A 225 -2.88 -21.30 -12.17
N ALA A 226 -1.65 -21.58 -11.74
CA ALA A 226 -0.45 -21.19 -12.46
C ALA A 226 -0.39 -21.81 -13.87
N GLN A 227 -0.78 -23.07 -14.02
CA GLN A 227 -0.87 -23.75 -15.33
C GLN A 227 -1.89 -23.08 -16.26
N ARG A 228 -3.05 -22.66 -15.73
CA ARG A 228 -4.06 -21.93 -16.51
C ARG A 228 -3.56 -20.54 -16.97
N SER A 229 -2.68 -19.90 -16.21
CA SER A 229 -2.09 -18.61 -16.60
C SER A 229 -1.07 -18.73 -17.74
N GLY A 230 -0.51 -19.92 -17.96
CA GLY A 230 0.55 -20.18 -18.93
C GLY A 230 1.94 -19.65 -18.52
N ASP A 231 2.10 -19.14 -17.29
CA ASP A 231 3.37 -18.61 -16.79
C ASP A 231 4.29 -19.73 -16.28
N SER A 232 5.32 -20.05 -17.08
CA SER A 232 6.26 -21.14 -16.80
C SER A 232 7.11 -20.91 -15.54
N ARG A 233 7.40 -19.66 -15.18
CA ARG A 233 8.17 -19.33 -13.96
C ARG A 233 7.32 -19.57 -12.72
N TRP A 234 6.08 -19.14 -12.74
CA TRP A 234 5.14 -19.38 -11.64
C TRP A 234 4.95 -20.89 -11.43
N VAL A 235 4.68 -21.64 -12.52
CA VAL A 235 4.58 -23.12 -12.50
C VAL A 235 5.84 -23.76 -11.91
N SER A 236 7.05 -23.34 -12.35
CA SER A 236 8.30 -23.89 -11.83
C SER A 236 8.47 -23.69 -10.33
N ILE A 237 8.13 -22.53 -9.80
CA ILE A 237 8.24 -22.22 -8.36
C ILE A 237 7.34 -23.17 -7.53
N LEU A 238 6.11 -23.39 -7.97
CA LEU A 238 5.18 -24.26 -7.27
C LEU A 238 5.54 -25.75 -7.39
N MET A 239 6.10 -26.17 -8.53
CA MET A 239 6.65 -27.51 -8.67
C MET A 239 7.85 -27.76 -7.74
N ASP A 240 8.74 -26.78 -7.58
CA ASP A 240 9.84 -26.84 -6.61
C ASP A 240 9.32 -26.99 -5.17
N THR A 241 8.25 -26.24 -4.83
CA THR A 241 7.59 -26.33 -3.52
C THR A 241 7.01 -27.70 -3.28
N LEU A 242 6.30 -28.28 -4.26
CA LEU A 242 5.77 -29.66 -4.19
C LEU A 242 6.87 -30.71 -4.02
N ALA A 243 7.98 -30.60 -4.76
CA ALA A 243 9.10 -31.51 -4.63
C ALA A 243 9.73 -31.47 -3.22
N GLY A 244 9.69 -30.32 -2.56
CA GLY A 244 10.12 -30.15 -1.17
C GLY A 244 9.30 -30.97 -0.16
N HIS A 245 8.00 -31.15 -0.38
CA HIS A 245 7.14 -31.99 0.47
C HIS A 245 7.53 -33.49 0.40
N GLY A 246 7.95 -33.97 -0.77
CA GLY A 246 8.38 -35.37 -0.96
C GLY A 246 9.69 -35.70 -0.22
N ARG A 247 10.62 -34.74 -0.12
CA ARG A 247 11.90 -34.94 0.58
C ARG A 247 11.76 -34.96 2.11
N LYS A 248 10.84 -34.16 2.69
CA LYS A 248 10.55 -34.19 4.14
C LYS A 248 9.97 -35.53 4.60
N LYS A 249 9.10 -36.17 3.81
CA LYS A 249 8.55 -37.52 4.14
C LYS A 249 9.60 -38.61 4.14
N ARG A 250 10.60 -38.58 3.23
CA ARG A 250 11.67 -39.59 3.21
C ARG A 250 12.59 -39.52 4.42
N LYS A 251 12.94 -38.32 4.91
CA LYS A 251 13.77 -38.19 6.14
C LYS A 251 13.06 -38.61 7.43
N ALA A 252 11.73 -38.61 7.46
CA ALA A 252 10.95 -39.08 8.63
C ALA A 252 10.82 -40.60 8.71
N PHE A 253 11.17 -41.33 7.67
CA PHE A 253 11.15 -42.81 7.64
C PHE A 253 12.54 -43.45 7.85
N GLU A 254 13.60 -42.67 7.97
CA GLU A 254 14.98 -43.15 8.21
C GLU A 254 15.47 -42.99 9.67
N LEU A 255 14.56 -42.81 10.63
CA LEU A 255 14.78 -42.84 12.06
C LEU A 255 13.88 -43.92 12.68
#